data_b9aaede47c1ad876b155f2fd833f7921
#
_entry.id   b9aaede47c1ad876b155f2fd833f7921
#
_cell.length_a   1.000
_cell.length_b   1.000
_cell.length_c   1.000
_cell.angle_alpha   90.00
_cell.angle_beta   90.00
_cell.angle_gamma   90.00
#
_symmetry.space_group_name_H-M   'P 1'
#
loop_
_entity.id
_entity.type
_entity.pdbx_description
1 polymer ?
#
loop_
_entity_poly.entity_id
_entity_poly.type
_entity_poly.pdbx_seq_one_letter_code
_entity_poly.pdbx_strand_id
1 'polypeptide(L)'
;MRQRKQGSGAAFGLYGVAASILAKLERREGSLKTLVYGSHFPNTRLLYALVSETRRYSSVLDSIIDAAGLFRAEKKLQPHLAKVLVYDLLIGKGLHGGGRGKVLVLKHHARLQAELARLKVQKKVSRNEDLLPPAGDSDKALQMPRYVRVNLLKTCVDDVVDYFKRQGYSYQGKAARMEEAILSRKKFLLDLHLPDLLIFPPQTDLHENQLYQAGHIILQDKASCLPAFVLNPTPGSQVIDACAAPGNKTSQLAAIMKNKGRIFAFDLDAKRLATMSTMLVRAGVACHELAHQDFLATDPTDSKYSKVRYILLDPSCSGSGMVNRLAEEESTSLPNRLQALAGFQRKMLAHALQFPALQRLVYSTCSVHKEENEDVVQDVLEQEGSAFRLVEVLPSWTPRGLPVFPEAKCFLRASPEETLTNGFFVAVLERKHKACAASSAVLLSEADSKLETNPNPATRKRKKKKTQTAFPNK
;
A
#
# COMPACT_ATOMS: atom_id res chain seq x y z
N MET A 1 10.32 -57.92 9.71
CA MET A 1 9.53 -56.87 10.41
C MET A 1 9.25 -55.71 9.45
N ARG A 2 8.06 -55.64 8.87
CA ARG A 2 7.64 -54.52 7.98
C ARG A 2 7.08 -53.41 8.86
N GLN A 3 7.76 -52.26 8.91
CA GLN A 3 7.23 -51.06 9.54
C GLN A 3 6.04 -50.54 8.72
N ARG A 4 4.86 -50.56 9.33
CA ARG A 4 3.66 -49.88 8.84
C ARG A 4 3.91 -48.36 8.95
N LYS A 5 4.11 -47.69 7.81
CA LYS A 5 3.95 -46.23 7.71
C LYS A 5 2.49 -45.92 8.01
N GLN A 6 2.25 -45.27 9.12
CA GLN A 6 0.95 -44.62 9.41
C GLN A 6 0.75 -43.48 8.44
N GLY A 7 -0.05 -43.70 7.41
CA GLY A 7 -0.56 -42.70 6.52
C GLY A 7 -1.74 -41.97 7.18
N SER A 8 -1.52 -40.87 7.87
CA SER A 8 -2.56 -39.93 8.28
C SER A 8 -2.78 -38.89 7.19
N GLY A 9 -3.57 -39.22 6.22
CA GLY A 9 -3.96 -38.32 5.12
C GLY A 9 -5.35 -38.71 4.63
N ALA A 10 -6.38 -38.72 5.51
CA ALA A 10 -7.75 -38.68 5.05
C ALA A 10 -7.91 -37.34 4.32
N ALA A 11 -8.09 -37.33 3.00
CA ALA A 11 -8.38 -36.19 2.19
C ALA A 11 -9.68 -35.54 2.71
N PHE A 12 -9.56 -34.57 3.60
CA PHE A 12 -10.70 -33.77 4.03
C PHE A 12 -11.22 -33.02 2.81
N GLY A 13 -12.51 -33.21 2.45
CA GLY A 13 -13.14 -32.39 1.42
C GLY A 13 -13.13 -30.91 1.80
N LEU A 14 -13.51 -30.03 0.86
CA LEU A 14 -13.51 -28.57 1.01
C LEU A 14 -13.95 -28.07 2.40
N TYR A 15 -15.08 -28.55 2.89
CA TYR A 15 -15.65 -28.13 4.19
C TYR A 15 -14.80 -28.55 5.40
N GLY A 16 -14.17 -29.71 5.34
CA GLY A 16 -13.29 -30.18 6.41
C GLY A 16 -12.00 -29.36 6.48
N VAL A 17 -11.41 -29.04 5.33
CA VAL A 17 -10.23 -28.17 5.27
C VAL A 17 -10.59 -26.76 5.72
N ALA A 18 -11.71 -26.20 5.28
CA ALA A 18 -12.21 -24.89 5.70
C ALA A 18 -12.44 -24.82 7.22
N ALA A 19 -13.08 -25.83 7.79
CA ALA A 19 -13.31 -25.92 9.24
C ALA A 19 -11.99 -26.01 10.03
N SER A 20 -11.00 -26.77 9.54
CA SER A 20 -9.67 -26.84 10.16
C SER A 20 -8.95 -25.49 10.14
N ILE A 21 -9.07 -24.74 9.04
CA ILE A 21 -8.49 -23.39 8.93
C ILE A 21 -9.19 -22.43 9.87
N LEU A 22 -10.52 -22.45 9.98
CA LEU A 22 -11.25 -21.61 10.93
C LEU A 22 -10.80 -21.88 12.38
N ALA A 23 -10.64 -23.15 12.76
CA ALA A 23 -10.15 -23.52 14.08
C ALA A 23 -8.72 -23.02 14.35
N LYS A 24 -7.85 -23.05 13.33
CA LYS A 24 -6.48 -22.52 13.44
C LYS A 24 -6.47 -20.99 13.53
N LEU A 25 -7.35 -20.32 12.80
CA LEU A 25 -7.51 -18.86 12.87
C LEU A 25 -7.95 -18.42 14.27
N GLU A 26 -8.92 -19.11 14.87
CA GLU A 26 -9.39 -18.83 16.22
C GLU A 26 -8.29 -19.03 17.28
N ARG A 27 -7.42 -20.04 17.10
CA ARG A 27 -6.23 -20.25 17.92
C ARG A 27 -5.02 -19.38 17.56
N ARG A 28 -5.18 -18.46 16.56
CA ARG A 28 -4.12 -17.56 16.08
C ARG A 28 -2.86 -18.27 15.56
N GLU A 29 -3.00 -19.45 14.99
CA GLU A 29 -1.89 -20.25 14.46
C GLU A 29 -1.36 -19.75 13.10
N GLY A 30 -1.89 -18.67 12.56
CA GLY A 30 -1.43 -18.06 11.32
C GLY A 30 -2.46 -17.16 10.65
N SER A 31 -2.06 -16.42 9.63
CA SER A 31 -2.99 -15.60 8.84
C SER A 31 -3.85 -16.46 7.91
N LEU A 32 -5.03 -15.96 7.52
CA LEU A 32 -5.92 -16.65 6.57
C LEU A 32 -5.17 -17.04 5.28
N LYS A 33 -4.39 -16.11 4.72
CA LYS A 33 -3.56 -16.40 3.53
C LYS A 33 -2.60 -17.55 3.77
N THR A 34 -1.81 -17.48 4.84
CA THR A 34 -0.81 -18.51 5.16
C THR A 34 -1.45 -19.88 5.33
N LEU A 35 -2.57 -19.95 6.04
CA LEU A 35 -3.26 -21.20 6.32
C LEU A 35 -3.94 -21.79 5.07
N VAL A 36 -4.53 -20.96 4.22
CA VAL A 36 -5.17 -21.41 2.97
C VAL A 36 -4.12 -21.90 1.96
N TYR A 37 -3.08 -21.12 1.70
CA TYR A 37 -2.03 -21.53 0.76
C TYR A 37 -1.20 -22.71 1.29
N GLY A 38 -0.97 -22.78 2.60
CA GLY A 38 -0.30 -23.93 3.24
C GLY A 38 -1.14 -25.19 3.35
N SER A 39 -2.45 -25.15 3.06
CA SER A 39 -3.34 -26.31 3.10
C SER A 39 -3.16 -27.28 1.93
N HIS A 40 -2.47 -26.87 0.86
CA HIS A 40 -2.31 -27.61 -0.40
C HIS A 40 -3.65 -28.03 -1.04
N PHE A 41 -4.75 -27.33 -0.73
CA PHE A 41 -6.04 -27.61 -1.35
C PHE A 41 -6.04 -27.11 -2.81
N PRO A 42 -6.50 -27.94 -3.79
CA PRO A 42 -6.35 -27.61 -5.22
C PRO A 42 -6.98 -26.28 -5.63
N ASN A 43 -8.18 -25.96 -5.11
CA ASN A 43 -8.86 -24.70 -5.40
C ASN A 43 -8.73 -23.73 -4.21
N THR A 44 -7.57 -23.10 -4.11
CA THR A 44 -7.27 -22.14 -3.04
C THR A 44 -8.18 -20.91 -3.08
N ARG A 45 -8.62 -20.45 -4.26
CA ARG A 45 -9.56 -19.31 -4.40
C ARG A 45 -10.91 -19.64 -3.76
N LEU A 46 -11.47 -20.82 -4.06
CA LEU A 46 -12.74 -21.25 -3.48
C LEU A 46 -12.63 -21.44 -1.97
N LEU A 47 -11.56 -22.09 -1.51
CA LEU A 47 -11.30 -22.28 -0.08
C LEU A 47 -11.14 -20.97 0.66
N TYR A 48 -10.39 -20.03 0.09
CA TYR A 48 -10.20 -18.69 0.67
C TYR A 48 -11.53 -17.93 0.80
N ALA A 49 -12.32 -17.91 -0.27
CA ALA A 49 -13.63 -17.26 -0.26
C ALA A 49 -14.58 -17.88 0.77
N LEU A 50 -14.64 -19.20 0.85
CA LEU A 50 -15.50 -19.93 1.79
C LEU A 50 -15.12 -19.61 3.25
N VAL A 51 -13.83 -19.67 3.59
CA VAL A 51 -13.36 -19.39 4.95
C VAL A 51 -13.56 -17.91 5.31
N SER A 52 -13.21 -17.00 4.39
CA SER A 52 -13.35 -15.56 4.59
C SER A 52 -14.80 -15.16 4.86
N GLU A 53 -15.72 -15.62 4.01
CA GLU A 53 -17.14 -15.29 4.16
C GLU A 53 -17.78 -15.98 5.38
N THR A 54 -17.44 -17.24 5.66
CA THR A 54 -17.92 -17.91 6.88
C THR A 54 -17.51 -17.13 8.13
N ARG A 55 -16.29 -16.59 8.14
CA ARG A 55 -15.80 -15.78 9.24
C ARG A 55 -16.52 -14.44 9.32
N ARG A 56 -16.73 -13.77 8.19
CA ARG A 56 -17.47 -12.50 8.10
C ARG A 56 -18.87 -12.62 8.69
N TYR A 57 -19.55 -13.73 8.45
CA TYR A 57 -20.87 -14.03 8.98
C TYR A 57 -20.86 -14.74 10.34
N SER A 58 -19.71 -14.93 11.01
CA SER A 58 -19.58 -15.79 12.18
C SER A 58 -20.62 -15.49 13.28
N SER A 59 -20.80 -14.23 13.66
CA SER A 59 -21.77 -13.82 14.69
C SER A 59 -23.23 -14.09 14.29
N VAL A 60 -23.54 -13.88 13.02
CA VAL A 60 -24.86 -14.18 12.45
C VAL A 60 -25.11 -15.69 12.46
N LEU A 61 -24.11 -16.47 12.06
CA LEU A 61 -24.18 -17.94 12.03
C LEU A 61 -24.32 -18.53 13.44
N ASP A 62 -23.58 -17.99 14.42
CA ASP A 62 -23.70 -18.40 15.82
C ASP A 62 -25.13 -18.18 16.31
N SER A 63 -25.70 -16.99 16.07
CA SER A 63 -27.07 -16.68 16.46
C SER A 63 -28.09 -17.63 15.83
N ILE A 64 -27.94 -17.97 14.54
CA ILE A 64 -28.84 -18.90 13.84
C ILE A 64 -28.68 -20.33 14.37
N ILE A 65 -27.45 -20.80 14.55
CA ILE A 65 -27.13 -22.16 15.02
C ILE A 65 -27.67 -22.37 16.42
N ASP A 66 -27.48 -21.39 17.30
CA ASP A 66 -27.93 -21.45 18.70
C ASP A 66 -29.46 -21.38 18.79
N ALA A 67 -30.11 -20.46 18.07
CA ALA A 67 -31.57 -20.36 18.03
C ALA A 67 -32.23 -21.62 17.44
N ALA A 68 -31.60 -22.21 16.40
CA ALA A 68 -32.05 -23.48 15.84
C ALA A 68 -31.77 -24.69 16.76
N GLY A 69 -30.97 -24.54 17.81
CA GLY A 69 -30.59 -25.63 18.69
C GLY A 69 -29.81 -26.76 18.01
N LEU A 70 -29.02 -26.43 16.98
CA LEU A 70 -28.34 -27.41 16.13
C LEU A 70 -27.42 -28.34 16.94
N PHE A 71 -26.63 -27.80 17.86
CA PHE A 71 -25.70 -28.60 18.69
C PHE A 71 -26.41 -29.43 19.78
N ARG A 72 -27.63 -29.03 20.19
CA ARG A 72 -28.46 -29.88 21.09
C ARG A 72 -28.95 -31.12 20.36
N ALA A 73 -29.30 -30.97 19.07
CA ALA A 73 -29.79 -32.09 18.25
C ALA A 73 -28.64 -32.97 17.73
N GLU A 74 -27.52 -32.35 17.34
CA GLU A 74 -26.40 -33.05 16.66
C GLU A 74 -25.10 -32.88 17.47
N LYS A 75 -25.02 -33.53 18.64
CA LYS A 75 -23.89 -33.44 19.60
C LYS A 75 -22.51 -33.82 19.04
N LYS A 76 -22.44 -34.54 17.94
CA LYS A 76 -21.18 -35.00 17.29
C LYS A 76 -20.71 -34.04 16.18
N LEU A 77 -21.48 -33.00 15.85
CA LEU A 77 -21.13 -32.05 14.81
C LEU A 77 -20.14 -31.02 15.36
N GLN A 78 -18.95 -30.93 14.72
CA GLN A 78 -17.92 -29.98 15.15
C GLN A 78 -18.37 -28.54 14.87
N PRO A 79 -18.15 -27.58 15.80
CA PRO A 79 -18.63 -26.20 15.67
C PRO A 79 -18.17 -25.51 14.40
N HIS A 80 -16.88 -25.54 14.09
CA HIS A 80 -16.33 -24.91 12.88
C HIS A 80 -16.88 -25.54 11.60
N LEU A 81 -17.07 -26.85 11.57
CA LEU A 81 -17.69 -27.53 10.43
C LEU A 81 -19.16 -27.14 10.28
N ALA A 82 -19.89 -27.03 11.40
CA ALA A 82 -21.27 -26.54 11.39
C ALA A 82 -21.36 -25.13 10.79
N LYS A 83 -20.51 -24.20 11.24
CA LYS A 83 -20.49 -22.83 10.72
C LYS A 83 -20.28 -22.80 9.20
N VAL A 84 -19.27 -23.51 8.70
CA VAL A 84 -18.97 -23.58 7.26
C VAL A 84 -20.15 -24.13 6.46
N LEU A 85 -20.74 -25.23 6.94
CA LEU A 85 -21.86 -25.89 6.25
C LEU A 85 -23.13 -25.01 6.30
N VAL A 86 -23.44 -24.40 7.43
CA VAL A 86 -24.61 -23.52 7.58
C VAL A 86 -24.44 -22.24 6.74
N TYR A 87 -23.23 -21.69 6.69
CA TYR A 87 -22.92 -20.57 5.80
C TYR A 87 -23.23 -20.91 4.34
N ASP A 88 -22.63 -21.99 3.83
CA ASP A 88 -22.79 -22.34 2.41
C ASP A 88 -24.22 -22.77 2.08
N LEU A 89 -24.94 -23.37 3.03
CA LEU A 89 -26.35 -23.75 2.88
C LEU A 89 -27.30 -22.56 2.78
N LEU A 90 -27.13 -21.56 3.65
CA LEU A 90 -28.10 -20.47 3.82
C LEU A 90 -27.76 -19.17 3.07
N ILE A 91 -26.47 -18.90 2.94
CA ILE A 91 -25.93 -17.62 2.45
C ILE A 91 -25.10 -17.82 1.20
N GLY A 92 -24.33 -18.90 1.14
CA GLY A 92 -23.42 -19.21 0.05
C GLY A 92 -24.11 -19.74 -1.21
N LYS A 93 -23.41 -20.59 -1.95
CA LYS A 93 -23.89 -21.14 -3.23
C LYS A 93 -24.63 -22.47 -3.10
N GLY A 94 -24.90 -22.89 -1.88
CA GLY A 94 -25.49 -24.19 -1.57
C GLY A 94 -24.42 -25.28 -1.33
N LEU A 95 -24.81 -26.35 -0.62
CA LEU A 95 -23.91 -27.42 -0.24
C LEU A 95 -23.53 -28.30 -1.43
N HIS A 96 -22.24 -28.39 -1.74
CA HIS A 96 -21.68 -29.26 -2.77
C HIS A 96 -20.97 -30.48 -2.16
N GLY A 97 -20.88 -31.56 -2.92
CA GLY A 97 -20.20 -32.81 -2.47
C GLY A 97 -20.98 -33.62 -1.44
N GLY A 98 -20.34 -34.65 -0.88
CA GLY A 98 -20.89 -35.54 0.13
C GLY A 98 -20.30 -35.32 1.52
N GLY A 99 -20.73 -36.14 2.49
CA GLY A 99 -20.18 -36.23 3.84
C GLY A 99 -21.24 -36.21 4.94
N ARG A 100 -20.89 -36.85 6.08
CA ARG A 100 -21.83 -36.97 7.22
C ARG A 100 -22.30 -35.60 7.74
N GLY A 101 -21.41 -34.62 7.83
CA GLY A 101 -21.77 -33.27 8.30
C GLY A 101 -22.84 -32.61 7.45
N LYS A 102 -22.79 -32.74 6.12
CA LYS A 102 -23.81 -32.24 5.20
C LYS A 102 -25.19 -32.84 5.48
N VAL A 103 -25.26 -34.15 5.63
CA VAL A 103 -26.52 -34.85 5.92
C VAL A 103 -27.12 -34.40 7.24
N LEU A 104 -26.29 -34.20 8.27
CA LEU A 104 -26.74 -33.69 9.57
C LEU A 104 -27.32 -32.27 9.46
N VAL A 105 -26.63 -31.34 8.79
CA VAL A 105 -27.10 -29.96 8.64
C VAL A 105 -28.36 -29.89 7.78
N LEU A 106 -28.45 -30.67 6.69
CA LEU A 106 -29.64 -30.73 5.82
C LEU A 106 -30.91 -31.16 6.53
N LYS A 107 -30.84 -32.07 7.54
CA LYS A 107 -31.99 -32.45 8.36
C LYS A 107 -32.64 -31.23 9.06
N HIS A 108 -31.85 -30.22 9.35
CA HIS A 108 -32.28 -29.01 10.06
C HIS A 108 -32.48 -27.82 9.14
N HIS A 109 -32.42 -28.00 7.80
CA HIS A 109 -32.46 -26.90 6.82
C HIS A 109 -33.67 -25.96 7.03
N ALA A 110 -34.88 -26.52 7.13
CA ALA A 110 -36.10 -25.71 7.32
C ALA A 110 -36.02 -24.86 8.59
N ARG A 111 -35.52 -25.42 9.70
CA ARG A 111 -35.39 -24.71 10.96
C ARG A 111 -34.32 -23.62 10.87
N LEU A 112 -33.16 -23.92 10.31
CA LEU A 112 -32.08 -22.95 10.10
C LEU A 112 -32.55 -21.80 9.21
N GLN A 113 -33.31 -22.08 8.15
CA GLN A 113 -33.86 -21.07 7.25
C GLN A 113 -34.92 -20.21 7.93
N ALA A 114 -35.74 -20.80 8.80
CA ALA A 114 -36.74 -20.05 9.59
C ALA A 114 -36.04 -19.09 10.58
N GLU A 115 -34.96 -19.52 11.23
CA GLU A 115 -34.20 -18.64 12.13
C GLU A 115 -33.49 -17.51 11.38
N LEU A 116 -32.94 -17.77 10.18
CA LEU A 116 -32.41 -16.72 9.31
C LEU A 116 -33.49 -15.70 8.96
N ALA A 117 -34.70 -16.15 8.56
CA ALA A 117 -35.81 -15.28 8.25
C ALA A 117 -36.27 -14.46 9.48
N ARG A 118 -36.36 -15.10 10.66
CA ARG A 118 -36.70 -14.43 11.92
C ARG A 118 -35.67 -13.35 12.27
N LEU A 119 -34.37 -13.65 12.13
CA LEU A 119 -33.29 -12.70 12.38
C LEU A 119 -33.38 -11.48 11.43
N LYS A 120 -33.71 -11.70 10.15
CA LYS A 120 -33.95 -10.63 9.19
C LYS A 120 -35.11 -9.73 9.59
N VAL A 121 -36.22 -10.30 10.00
CA VAL A 121 -37.38 -9.55 10.47
C VAL A 121 -37.06 -8.74 11.72
N GLN A 122 -36.35 -9.37 12.70
CA GLN A 122 -35.94 -8.70 13.93
C GLN A 122 -35.02 -7.50 13.66
N LYS A 123 -34.09 -7.64 12.72
CA LYS A 123 -33.17 -6.57 12.32
C LYS A 123 -33.74 -5.61 11.26
N LYS A 124 -35.01 -5.85 10.79
CA LYS A 124 -35.70 -5.06 9.75
C LYS A 124 -34.88 -4.97 8.44
N VAL A 125 -34.24 -6.06 8.02
CA VAL A 125 -33.46 -6.13 6.81
C VAL A 125 -33.99 -7.20 5.85
N SER A 126 -33.78 -7.01 4.54
CA SER A 126 -34.20 -7.94 3.52
C SER A 126 -33.09 -8.81 2.94
N ARG A 127 -31.90 -8.26 2.78
CA ARG A 127 -30.76 -8.97 2.21
C ARG A 127 -29.91 -9.60 3.32
N ASN A 128 -29.14 -10.63 2.96
CA ASN A 128 -28.20 -11.30 3.90
C ASN A 128 -27.06 -10.36 4.33
N GLU A 129 -26.60 -9.53 3.41
CA GLU A 129 -25.52 -8.57 3.63
C GLU A 129 -25.87 -7.55 4.71
N ASP A 130 -27.14 -7.17 4.79
CA ASP A 130 -27.63 -6.18 5.75
C ASP A 130 -27.73 -6.75 7.19
N LEU A 131 -27.56 -8.07 7.37
CA LEU A 131 -27.45 -8.71 8.69
C LEU A 131 -26.12 -8.46 9.38
N LEU A 132 -25.10 -8.17 8.60
CA LEU A 132 -23.79 -7.84 9.12
C LEU A 132 -23.84 -6.51 9.88
N PRO A 133 -23.00 -6.29 10.88
CA PRO A 133 -22.90 -4.95 11.47
C PRO A 133 -22.64 -3.93 10.35
N PRO A 134 -23.16 -2.69 10.52
CA PRO A 134 -22.94 -1.65 9.51
C PRO A 134 -21.48 -1.65 9.15
N ALA A 135 -21.22 -1.75 7.87
CA ALA A 135 -19.93 -2.11 7.35
C ALA A 135 -18.88 -1.14 7.87
N GLY A 136 -18.06 -1.66 8.72
CA GLY A 136 -16.73 -1.18 8.89
C GLY A 136 -15.96 -1.30 7.56
N ASP A 137 -14.69 -1.16 7.59
CA ASP A 137 -13.77 -1.10 6.44
C ASP A 137 -14.01 -2.05 5.24
N SER A 138 -14.83 -3.10 5.40
CA SER A 138 -15.09 -4.07 4.31
C SER A 138 -15.95 -3.52 3.15
N ASP A 139 -16.92 -2.63 3.41
CA ASP A 139 -17.72 -2.03 2.32
C ASP A 139 -16.97 -0.88 1.65
N LYS A 140 -16.11 -0.20 2.40
CA LYS A 140 -15.15 0.75 1.84
C LYS A 140 -14.20 0.07 0.86
N ALA A 141 -13.72 -1.14 1.20
CA ALA A 141 -12.90 -1.96 0.30
C ALA A 141 -13.63 -2.35 -1.00
N LEU A 142 -14.93 -2.61 -0.93
CA LEU A 142 -15.75 -2.92 -2.10
C LEU A 142 -15.97 -1.73 -3.03
N GLN A 143 -15.84 -0.51 -2.51
CA GLN A 143 -16.01 0.74 -3.26
C GLN A 143 -14.70 1.35 -3.73
N MET A 144 -13.56 0.86 -3.23
CA MET A 144 -12.25 1.40 -3.63
C MET A 144 -11.92 1.11 -5.08
N PRO A 145 -11.46 2.10 -5.84
CA PRO A 145 -11.03 1.92 -7.21
C PRO A 145 -9.92 0.87 -7.35
N ARG A 146 -9.83 0.26 -8.52
CA ARG A 146 -8.67 -0.55 -8.89
C ARG A 146 -7.62 0.34 -9.53
N TYR A 147 -6.49 0.55 -8.86
CA TYR A 147 -5.36 1.30 -9.36
C TYR A 147 -4.41 0.43 -10.17
N VAL A 148 -3.94 0.96 -11.29
CA VAL A 148 -3.09 0.26 -12.26
C VAL A 148 -1.98 1.19 -12.70
N ARG A 149 -0.76 0.93 -12.27
CA ARG A 149 0.40 1.70 -12.71
C ARG A 149 0.92 1.20 -14.06
N VAL A 150 1.07 2.10 -15.00
CA VAL A 150 1.74 1.82 -16.28
C VAL A 150 3.24 1.69 -16.05
N ASN A 151 3.83 0.64 -16.56
CA ASN A 151 5.26 0.39 -16.44
C ASN A 151 6.02 1.08 -17.56
N LEU A 152 6.53 2.26 -17.29
CA LEU A 152 7.25 3.10 -18.27
C LEU A 152 8.61 2.52 -18.73
N LEU A 153 9.04 1.37 -18.17
CA LEU A 153 10.18 0.62 -18.72
C LEU A 153 9.81 -0.20 -19.96
N LYS A 154 8.53 -0.51 -20.16
CA LYS A 154 8.06 -1.43 -21.20
C LYS A 154 7.08 -0.83 -22.18
N THR A 155 6.38 0.23 -21.80
CA THR A 155 5.31 0.83 -22.59
C THR A 155 5.10 2.29 -22.19
N CYS A 156 4.21 2.98 -22.88
CA CYS A 156 3.75 4.33 -22.53
C CYS A 156 2.27 4.31 -22.12
N VAL A 157 1.80 5.43 -21.55
CA VAL A 157 0.42 5.57 -21.09
C VAL A 157 -0.56 5.46 -22.27
N ASP A 158 -0.25 6.08 -23.39
CA ASP A 158 -1.12 6.12 -24.56
C ASP A 158 -1.35 4.72 -25.15
N ASP A 159 -0.30 3.90 -25.26
CA ASP A 159 -0.41 2.51 -25.74
C ASP A 159 -1.33 1.68 -24.86
N VAL A 160 -1.22 1.85 -23.51
CA VAL A 160 -2.06 1.14 -22.55
C VAL A 160 -3.51 1.65 -22.63
N VAL A 161 -3.72 2.95 -22.74
CA VAL A 161 -5.05 3.55 -22.95
C VAL A 161 -5.70 3.00 -24.20
N ASP A 162 -4.98 2.96 -25.33
CA ASP A 162 -5.51 2.44 -26.57
C ASP A 162 -5.77 0.93 -26.55
N TYR A 163 -4.94 0.18 -25.82
CA TYR A 163 -5.22 -1.23 -25.58
C TYR A 163 -6.55 -1.42 -24.86
N PHE A 164 -6.80 -0.70 -23.77
CA PHE A 164 -8.05 -0.85 -23.02
C PHE A 164 -9.28 -0.36 -23.79
N LYS A 165 -9.15 0.69 -24.62
CA LYS A 165 -10.22 1.12 -25.53
C LYS A 165 -10.59 -0.02 -26.48
N ARG A 166 -9.61 -0.71 -27.07
CA ARG A 166 -9.84 -1.87 -27.96
C ARG A 166 -10.48 -3.06 -27.22
N GLN A 167 -10.27 -3.16 -25.89
CA GLN A 167 -10.95 -4.14 -25.02
C GLN A 167 -12.38 -3.72 -24.60
N GLY A 168 -12.89 -2.63 -25.16
CA GLY A 168 -14.25 -2.14 -24.89
C GLY A 168 -14.39 -1.30 -23.60
N TYR A 169 -13.28 -0.78 -23.07
CA TYR A 169 -13.31 0.21 -21.99
C TYR A 169 -13.42 1.64 -22.55
N SER A 170 -14.18 2.50 -21.90
CA SER A 170 -14.32 3.92 -22.24
C SER A 170 -13.35 4.77 -21.42
N TYR A 171 -12.38 5.39 -22.08
CA TYR A 171 -11.46 6.33 -21.44
C TYR A 171 -12.12 7.67 -21.19
N GLN A 172 -12.06 8.17 -19.96
CA GLN A 172 -12.72 9.41 -19.53
C GLN A 172 -11.76 10.63 -19.45
N GLY A 173 -10.50 10.46 -19.88
CA GLY A 173 -9.50 11.52 -19.76
C GLY A 173 -8.75 11.46 -18.43
N LYS A 174 -8.16 12.58 -18.03
CA LYS A 174 -7.49 12.75 -16.73
C LYS A 174 -8.48 13.26 -15.69
N ALA A 175 -8.47 12.69 -14.49
CA ALA A 175 -9.29 13.18 -13.38
C ALA A 175 -8.94 14.63 -13.03
N ALA A 176 -9.94 15.45 -12.80
CA ALA A 176 -9.80 16.79 -12.27
C ALA A 176 -10.02 16.84 -10.75
N ARG A 177 -10.80 15.89 -10.22
CA ARG A 177 -11.13 15.77 -8.79
C ARG A 177 -11.10 14.31 -8.35
N MET A 178 -10.96 14.10 -7.04
CA MET A 178 -10.85 12.73 -6.46
C MET A 178 -12.15 11.93 -6.63
N GLU A 179 -13.30 12.59 -6.55
CA GLU A 179 -14.63 11.94 -6.65
C GLU A 179 -14.85 11.29 -8.03
N GLU A 180 -14.17 11.77 -9.06
CA GLU A 180 -14.24 11.20 -10.41
C GLU A 180 -13.63 9.78 -10.47
N ALA A 181 -12.86 9.38 -9.46
CA ALA A 181 -12.34 8.02 -9.35
C ALA A 181 -13.42 6.96 -9.04
N ILE A 182 -14.65 7.38 -8.68
CA ILE A 182 -15.80 6.49 -8.50
C ILE A 182 -16.41 6.20 -9.86
N LEU A 183 -15.97 5.11 -10.48
CA LEU A 183 -16.31 4.78 -11.87
C LEU A 183 -17.38 3.68 -11.96
N SER A 184 -18.24 3.81 -12.98
CA SER A 184 -19.12 2.73 -13.41
C SER A 184 -18.39 1.69 -14.27
N ARG A 185 -19.02 0.52 -14.50
CA ARG A 185 -18.44 -0.58 -15.29
C ARG A 185 -17.89 -0.13 -16.63
N LYS A 186 -16.72 -0.68 -16.99
CA LYS A 186 -16.03 -0.44 -18.27
C LYS A 186 -15.61 1.01 -18.55
N LYS A 187 -15.53 1.85 -17.53
CA LYS A 187 -14.90 3.16 -17.64
C LYS A 187 -13.54 3.14 -16.98
N PHE A 188 -12.60 3.97 -17.42
CA PHE A 188 -11.33 4.20 -16.74
C PHE A 188 -10.81 5.59 -17.05
N LEU A 189 -9.91 6.09 -16.20
CA LEU A 189 -9.33 7.41 -16.35
C LEU A 189 -7.89 7.44 -15.84
N LEU A 190 -7.17 8.49 -16.17
CA LEU A 190 -5.84 8.77 -15.66
C LEU A 190 -5.96 9.50 -14.32
N ASP A 191 -5.09 9.17 -13.37
CA ASP A 191 -5.09 9.75 -12.03
C ASP A 191 -4.76 11.25 -12.03
N LEU A 192 -5.34 11.97 -11.07
CA LEU A 192 -5.14 13.41 -10.88
C LEU A 192 -3.67 13.77 -10.58
N HIS A 193 -3.00 12.98 -9.72
CA HIS A 193 -1.68 13.30 -9.16
C HIS A 193 -0.53 12.55 -9.85
N LEU A 194 -0.77 11.30 -10.23
CA LEU A 194 0.25 10.39 -10.75
C LEU A 194 0.06 10.18 -12.26
N PRO A 195 0.99 10.65 -13.11
CA PRO A 195 0.79 10.70 -14.56
C PRO A 195 0.85 9.32 -15.24
N ASP A 196 1.30 8.30 -14.56
CA ASP A 196 1.40 6.92 -15.03
C ASP A 196 0.42 5.97 -14.32
N LEU A 197 -0.57 6.50 -13.60
CA LEU A 197 -1.53 5.71 -12.85
C LEU A 197 -2.92 5.79 -13.47
N LEU A 198 -3.47 4.63 -13.85
CA LEU A 198 -4.83 4.49 -14.33
C LEU A 198 -5.76 4.03 -13.21
N ILE A 199 -7.00 4.50 -13.26
CA ILE A 199 -8.05 4.20 -12.30
C ILE A 199 -9.16 3.43 -13.02
N PHE A 200 -9.52 2.26 -12.48
CA PHE A 200 -10.59 1.40 -12.95
C PHE A 200 -11.67 1.24 -11.89
N PRO A 201 -12.87 0.80 -12.27
CA PRO A 201 -13.94 0.50 -11.32
C PRO A 201 -13.48 -0.48 -10.25
N PRO A 202 -14.09 -0.42 -9.05
CA PRO A 202 -13.85 -1.41 -8.01
C PRO A 202 -13.98 -2.85 -8.55
N GLN A 203 -13.22 -3.76 -7.95
CA GLN A 203 -13.26 -5.20 -8.29
C GLN A 203 -12.91 -5.55 -9.74
N THR A 204 -12.40 -4.61 -10.56
CA THR A 204 -11.91 -4.94 -11.90
C THR A 204 -10.76 -5.97 -11.78
N ASP A 205 -11.00 -7.19 -12.30
CA ASP A 205 -9.97 -8.25 -12.29
C ASP A 205 -9.11 -8.13 -13.55
N LEU A 206 -7.83 -7.90 -13.34
CA LEU A 206 -6.82 -7.77 -14.40
C LEU A 206 -5.70 -8.80 -14.28
N HIS A 207 -5.85 -9.82 -13.41
CA HIS A 207 -4.79 -10.81 -13.20
C HIS A 207 -4.53 -11.69 -14.43
N GLU A 208 -5.58 -11.96 -15.23
CA GLU A 208 -5.47 -12.69 -16.50
C GLU A 208 -5.22 -11.77 -17.70
N ASN A 209 -5.11 -10.46 -17.48
CA ASN A 209 -4.87 -9.50 -18.57
C ASN A 209 -3.44 -9.64 -19.12
N GLN A 210 -3.32 -9.66 -20.45
CA GLN A 210 -2.03 -9.83 -21.14
C GLN A 210 -0.99 -8.77 -20.75
N LEU A 211 -1.40 -7.50 -20.59
CA LEU A 211 -0.48 -6.43 -20.17
C LEU A 211 0.04 -6.66 -18.76
N TYR A 212 -0.79 -7.19 -17.84
CA TYR A 212 -0.37 -7.54 -16.50
C TYR A 212 0.61 -8.71 -16.50
N GLN A 213 0.30 -9.78 -17.23
CA GLN A 213 1.18 -10.95 -17.34
C GLN A 213 2.52 -10.61 -17.98
N ALA A 214 2.51 -9.74 -18.99
CA ALA A 214 3.72 -9.26 -19.66
C ALA A 214 4.49 -8.19 -18.86
N GLY A 215 3.92 -7.67 -17.76
CA GLY A 215 4.55 -6.65 -16.92
C GLY A 215 4.54 -5.23 -17.51
N HIS A 216 3.64 -4.96 -18.47
CA HIS A 216 3.39 -3.61 -19.00
C HIS A 216 2.57 -2.76 -18.03
N ILE A 217 1.74 -3.41 -17.23
CA ILE A 217 1.00 -2.79 -16.12
C ILE A 217 1.27 -3.52 -14.81
N ILE A 218 1.19 -2.78 -13.70
CA ILE A 218 1.42 -3.26 -12.33
C ILE A 218 0.22 -2.88 -11.48
N LEU A 219 -0.37 -3.86 -10.79
CA LEU A 219 -1.46 -3.61 -9.86
C LEU A 219 -0.86 -3.07 -8.57
N GLN A 220 -1.04 -1.79 -8.33
CA GLN A 220 -0.47 -1.08 -7.18
C GLN A 220 -1.44 -0.01 -6.71
N ASP A 221 -1.71 0.03 -5.41
CA ASP A 221 -2.54 1.08 -4.81
C ASP A 221 -1.89 2.46 -5.00
N LYS A 222 -2.70 3.49 -5.21
CA LYS A 222 -2.24 4.87 -5.42
C LYS A 222 -1.36 5.35 -4.26
N ALA A 223 -1.77 5.11 -3.01
CA ALA A 223 -1.00 5.53 -1.85
C ALA A 223 0.38 4.84 -1.82
N SER A 224 0.46 3.57 -2.22
CA SER A 224 1.73 2.84 -2.34
C SER A 224 2.64 3.35 -3.47
N CYS A 225 2.11 4.10 -4.44
CA CYS A 225 2.90 4.73 -5.49
C CYS A 225 3.56 6.04 -5.01
N LEU A 226 3.00 6.71 -4.00
CA LEU A 226 3.48 8.02 -3.53
C LEU A 226 4.95 8.01 -3.09
N PRO A 227 5.45 7.04 -2.30
CA PRO A 227 6.82 7.09 -1.80
C PRO A 227 7.88 7.14 -2.91
N ALA A 228 7.79 6.27 -3.91
CA ALA A 228 8.72 6.28 -5.02
C ALA A 228 8.57 7.54 -5.89
N PHE A 229 7.33 7.99 -6.09
CA PHE A 229 7.04 9.20 -6.86
C PHE A 229 7.64 10.45 -6.22
N VAL A 230 7.46 10.64 -4.90
CA VAL A 230 8.02 11.82 -4.21
C VAL A 230 9.51 11.71 -3.92
N LEU A 231 10.08 10.50 -3.85
CA LEU A 231 11.52 10.30 -3.77
C LEU A 231 12.20 10.78 -5.05
N ASN A 232 11.63 10.47 -6.21
CA ASN A 232 12.01 10.94 -7.53
C ASN A 232 13.53 10.92 -7.80
N PRO A 233 14.20 9.77 -7.70
CA PRO A 233 15.64 9.69 -7.90
C PRO A 233 16.03 10.03 -9.34
N THR A 234 17.10 10.82 -9.51
CA THR A 234 17.61 11.16 -10.83
C THR A 234 18.21 9.93 -11.52
N PRO A 235 18.02 9.76 -12.85
CA PRO A 235 18.68 8.69 -13.60
C PRO A 235 20.21 8.70 -13.41
N GLY A 236 20.80 7.54 -13.21
CA GLY A 236 22.23 7.38 -12.91
C GLY A 236 22.58 7.38 -11.43
N SER A 237 21.63 7.64 -10.53
CA SER A 237 21.85 7.66 -9.09
C SER A 237 21.99 6.25 -8.49
N GLN A 238 22.56 6.19 -7.29
CA GLN A 238 22.47 5.03 -6.41
C GLN A 238 21.36 5.25 -5.37
N VAL A 239 20.50 4.26 -5.24
CA VAL A 239 19.29 4.28 -4.40
C VAL A 239 19.29 3.05 -3.50
N ILE A 240 18.84 3.18 -2.27
CA ILE A 240 18.48 2.06 -1.40
C ILE A 240 16.96 1.98 -1.30
N ASP A 241 16.41 0.76 -1.47
CA ASP A 241 15.07 0.37 -1.06
C ASP A 241 15.21 -0.57 0.14
N ALA A 242 15.00 -0.05 1.35
CA ALA A 242 15.40 -0.70 2.60
C ALA A 242 14.51 -1.85 3.05
N CYS A 243 13.25 -1.92 2.57
CA CYS A 243 12.28 -2.98 2.85
C CYS A 243 11.51 -3.30 1.57
N ALA A 244 12.21 -3.87 0.59
CA ALA A 244 11.84 -3.77 -0.82
C ALA A 244 10.73 -4.74 -1.26
N ALA A 245 10.61 -5.93 -0.65
CA ALA A 245 9.66 -6.93 -1.12
C ALA A 245 8.18 -6.51 -0.88
N PRO A 246 7.30 -6.74 -1.86
CA PRO A 246 7.41 -7.60 -3.03
C PRO A 246 7.97 -6.93 -4.30
N GLY A 247 8.51 -5.69 -4.26
CA GLY A 247 9.18 -5.06 -5.39
C GLY A 247 8.37 -4.02 -6.17
N ASN A 248 7.14 -3.69 -5.75
CA ASN A 248 6.32 -2.71 -6.45
C ASN A 248 6.95 -1.31 -6.44
N LYS A 249 7.45 -0.86 -5.30
CA LYS A 249 8.13 0.42 -5.16
C LYS A 249 9.49 0.40 -5.86
N THR A 250 10.25 -0.70 -5.73
CA THR A 250 11.52 -0.90 -6.45
C THR A 250 11.35 -0.81 -7.97
N SER A 251 10.32 -1.46 -8.52
CA SER A 251 10.02 -1.39 -9.97
C SER A 251 9.63 0.02 -10.42
N GLN A 252 8.96 0.79 -9.57
CA GLN A 252 8.62 2.19 -9.82
C GLN A 252 9.87 3.07 -9.80
N LEU A 253 10.76 2.89 -8.82
CA LEU A 253 12.05 3.58 -8.77
C LEU A 253 12.88 3.31 -10.04
N ALA A 254 12.95 2.06 -10.48
CA ALA A 254 13.66 1.69 -11.70
C ALA A 254 13.06 2.37 -12.95
N ALA A 255 11.73 2.50 -13.01
CA ALA A 255 11.04 3.20 -14.09
C ALA A 255 11.36 4.71 -14.08
N ILE A 256 11.33 5.36 -12.92
CA ILE A 256 11.71 6.77 -12.74
C ILE A 256 13.16 6.98 -13.17
N MET A 257 14.05 6.08 -12.76
CA MET A 257 15.47 6.10 -13.12
C MET A 257 15.75 5.65 -14.58
N LYS A 258 14.75 5.19 -15.32
CA LYS A 258 14.89 4.64 -16.68
C LYS A 258 15.93 3.53 -16.77
N ASN A 259 15.99 2.66 -15.76
CA ASN A 259 17.02 1.61 -15.59
C ASN A 259 18.47 2.13 -15.57
N LYS A 260 18.69 3.41 -15.27
CA LYS A 260 20.04 4.01 -15.20
C LYS A 260 20.43 4.22 -13.73
N GLY A 261 21.61 3.71 -13.34
CA GLY A 261 22.10 3.75 -11.96
C GLY A 261 22.02 2.39 -11.28
N ARG A 262 21.85 2.37 -9.96
CA ARG A 262 21.76 1.12 -9.18
C ARG A 262 20.77 1.27 -8.03
N ILE A 263 19.95 0.26 -7.81
CA ILE A 263 19.04 0.14 -6.67
C ILE A 263 19.50 -1.03 -5.82
N PHE A 264 19.91 -0.78 -4.60
CA PHE A 264 20.18 -1.80 -3.58
C PHE A 264 18.88 -2.08 -2.85
N ALA A 265 18.31 -3.27 -3.04
CA ALA A 265 17.00 -3.65 -2.53
C ALA A 265 17.13 -4.72 -1.44
N PHE A 266 16.82 -4.34 -0.21
CA PHE A 266 16.95 -5.17 0.99
C PHE A 266 15.61 -5.79 1.38
N ASP A 267 15.61 -7.05 1.74
CA ASP A 267 14.51 -7.68 2.50
C ASP A 267 15.05 -8.87 3.29
N LEU A 268 14.51 -9.07 4.48
CA LEU A 268 14.94 -10.14 5.39
C LEU A 268 14.31 -11.50 5.06
N ASP A 269 13.20 -11.52 4.30
CA ASP A 269 12.48 -12.75 3.97
C ASP A 269 12.91 -13.28 2.59
N ALA A 270 13.63 -14.41 2.58
CA ALA A 270 14.09 -15.06 1.36
C ALA A 270 12.96 -15.44 0.39
N LYS A 271 11.77 -15.82 0.90
CA LYS A 271 10.62 -16.19 0.06
C LYS A 271 10.02 -14.96 -0.61
N ARG A 272 9.95 -13.84 0.13
CA ARG A 272 9.51 -12.56 -0.42
C ARG A 272 10.50 -12.05 -1.47
N LEU A 273 11.81 -12.18 -1.25
CA LEU A 273 12.83 -11.82 -2.24
C LEU A 273 12.77 -12.68 -3.51
N ALA A 274 12.51 -13.98 -3.40
CA ALA A 274 12.33 -14.85 -4.57
C ALA A 274 11.11 -14.40 -5.41
N THR A 275 10.00 -14.08 -4.75
CA THR A 275 8.82 -13.52 -5.42
C THR A 275 9.13 -12.17 -6.07
N MET A 276 9.83 -11.29 -5.36
CA MET A 276 10.26 -9.99 -5.85
C MET A 276 11.15 -10.12 -7.09
N SER A 277 12.12 -11.02 -7.07
CA SER A 277 13.00 -11.29 -8.22
C SER A 277 12.18 -11.61 -9.48
N THR A 278 11.20 -12.50 -9.36
CA THR A 278 10.30 -12.85 -10.47
C THR A 278 9.50 -11.63 -10.96
N MET A 279 9.00 -10.81 -10.04
CA MET A 279 8.22 -9.60 -10.38
C MET A 279 9.09 -8.54 -11.06
N LEU A 280 10.32 -8.31 -10.61
CA LEU A 280 11.25 -7.35 -11.19
C LEU A 280 11.69 -7.78 -12.60
N VAL A 281 11.98 -9.07 -12.80
CA VAL A 281 12.28 -9.61 -14.15
C VAL A 281 11.08 -9.40 -15.09
N ARG A 282 9.88 -9.73 -14.65
CA ARG A 282 8.66 -9.49 -15.41
C ARG A 282 8.46 -8.01 -15.74
N ALA A 283 8.79 -7.12 -14.82
CA ALA A 283 8.72 -5.68 -15.03
C ALA A 283 9.85 -5.11 -15.89
N GLY A 284 10.87 -5.89 -16.25
CA GLY A 284 12.02 -5.43 -17.04
C GLY A 284 13.01 -4.55 -16.26
N VAL A 285 13.07 -4.72 -14.96
CA VAL A 285 14.02 -3.98 -14.10
C VAL A 285 15.42 -4.58 -14.24
N ALA A 286 16.38 -3.77 -14.67
CA ALA A 286 17.76 -4.19 -14.90
C ALA A 286 18.78 -3.55 -13.93
N CYS A 287 18.42 -2.47 -13.26
CA CYS A 287 19.34 -1.68 -12.43
C CYS A 287 19.28 -2.01 -10.94
N HIS A 288 18.89 -3.26 -10.57
CA HIS A 288 18.74 -3.65 -9.17
C HIS A 288 19.76 -4.68 -8.71
N GLU A 289 20.02 -4.68 -7.43
CA GLU A 289 20.80 -5.68 -6.70
C GLU A 289 19.99 -6.09 -5.46
N LEU A 290 19.61 -7.38 -5.38
CA LEU A 290 18.85 -7.92 -4.26
C LEU A 290 19.79 -8.32 -3.13
N ALA A 291 19.52 -7.86 -1.92
CA ALA A 291 20.24 -8.22 -0.71
C ALA A 291 19.30 -8.93 0.28
N HIS A 292 19.54 -10.23 0.49
CA HIS A 292 18.91 -10.99 1.57
C HIS A 292 19.63 -10.67 2.88
N GLN A 293 19.31 -9.53 3.46
CA GLN A 293 20.01 -8.97 4.61
C GLN A 293 19.11 -8.03 5.38
N ASP A 294 19.33 -7.96 6.70
CA ASP A 294 18.78 -6.88 7.51
C ASP A 294 19.43 -5.55 7.12
N PHE A 295 18.61 -4.56 6.78
CA PHE A 295 19.12 -3.23 6.47
C PHE A 295 19.87 -2.60 7.66
N LEU A 296 19.46 -2.88 8.90
CA LEU A 296 20.17 -2.41 10.11
C LEU A 296 21.59 -3.01 10.28
N ALA A 297 21.87 -4.14 9.64
CA ALA A 297 23.19 -4.75 9.65
C ALA A 297 24.12 -4.21 8.53
N THR A 298 23.64 -3.23 7.76
CA THR A 298 24.42 -2.61 6.67
C THR A 298 25.29 -1.50 7.26
N ASP A 299 26.60 -1.49 6.96
CA ASP A 299 27.47 -0.38 7.36
C ASP A 299 27.25 0.82 6.41
N PRO A 300 26.75 1.97 6.91
CA PRO A 300 26.58 3.17 6.08
C PRO A 300 27.88 3.73 5.51
N THR A 301 29.04 3.38 6.10
CA THR A 301 30.37 3.83 5.67
C THR A 301 31.03 2.90 4.67
N ASP A 302 30.43 1.73 4.39
CA ASP A 302 30.94 0.81 3.37
C ASP A 302 31.04 1.53 2.01
N SER A 303 32.19 1.37 1.36
CA SER A 303 32.47 1.93 0.04
C SER A 303 31.45 1.59 -1.01
N LYS A 304 30.78 0.44 -0.89
CA LYS A 304 29.68 -0.01 -1.73
C LYS A 304 28.51 1.00 -1.76
N TYR A 305 28.22 1.62 -0.61
CA TYR A 305 27.10 2.54 -0.43
C TYR A 305 27.51 4.01 -0.39
N SER A 306 28.78 4.30 -0.56
CA SER A 306 29.37 5.66 -0.46
C SER A 306 28.73 6.69 -1.41
N LYS A 307 28.06 6.26 -2.48
CA LYS A 307 27.40 7.11 -3.48
C LYS A 307 25.86 7.05 -3.41
N VAL A 308 25.30 6.46 -2.36
CA VAL A 308 23.84 6.39 -2.18
C VAL A 308 23.30 7.77 -1.82
N ARG A 309 22.50 8.33 -2.70
CA ARG A 309 21.90 9.68 -2.56
C ARG A 309 20.44 9.65 -2.17
N TYR A 310 19.76 8.55 -2.40
CA TYR A 310 18.32 8.40 -2.18
C TYR A 310 18.06 7.12 -1.40
N ILE A 311 17.17 7.21 -0.39
CA ILE A 311 16.71 6.05 0.36
C ILE A 311 15.19 6.05 0.41
N LEU A 312 14.58 4.93 0.02
CA LEU A 312 13.17 4.64 0.26
C LEU A 312 13.09 3.70 1.45
N LEU A 313 12.41 4.14 2.49
CA LEU A 313 12.26 3.43 3.75
C LEU A 313 10.76 3.17 4.03
N ASP A 314 10.30 1.96 3.73
CA ASP A 314 8.93 1.48 3.92
C ASP A 314 8.94 0.27 4.88
N PRO A 315 9.24 0.49 6.18
CA PRO A 315 9.49 -0.59 7.12
C PRO A 315 8.23 -1.35 7.50
N SER A 316 8.41 -2.52 8.11
CA SER A 316 7.30 -3.26 8.69
C SER A 316 6.51 -2.41 9.69
N CYS A 317 5.18 -2.40 9.55
CA CYS A 317 4.26 -1.63 10.38
C CYS A 317 3.04 -2.47 10.78
N SER A 318 2.13 -1.90 11.55
CA SER A 318 0.88 -2.56 11.96
C SER A 318 0.00 -2.95 10.77
N GLY A 319 0.08 -2.20 9.65
CA GLY A 319 -0.77 -2.36 8.48
C GLY A 319 -2.22 -1.98 8.74
N SER A 320 -2.46 -1.15 9.74
CA SER A 320 -3.80 -0.70 10.16
C SER A 320 -4.56 0.10 9.10
N GLY A 321 -3.86 0.66 8.11
CA GLY A 321 -4.46 1.37 6.98
C GLY A 321 -4.97 0.47 5.85
N MET A 322 -4.71 -0.84 5.91
CA MET A 322 -5.10 -1.76 4.83
C MET A 322 -6.57 -2.18 4.95
N VAL A 323 -7.43 -1.64 4.11
CA VAL A 323 -8.89 -1.85 4.14
C VAL A 323 -9.31 -3.32 4.01
N ASN A 324 -8.53 -4.14 3.31
CA ASN A 324 -8.79 -5.57 3.16
C ASN A 324 -8.19 -6.44 4.30
N ARG A 325 -7.60 -5.82 5.30
CA ARG A 325 -7.15 -6.54 6.49
C ARG A 325 -8.39 -6.77 7.35
N LEU A 326 -8.84 -8.02 7.39
CA LEU A 326 -9.93 -8.42 8.29
C LEU A 326 -9.63 -7.88 9.68
N ALA A 327 -10.62 -7.30 10.35
CA ALA A 327 -10.54 -6.70 11.68
C ALA A 327 -10.14 -7.73 12.76
N GLU A 328 -8.95 -8.31 12.63
CA GLU A 328 -8.49 -9.48 13.38
C GLU A 328 -7.64 -9.13 14.60
N GLU A 329 -7.26 -7.89 14.78
CA GLU A 329 -6.24 -7.53 15.77
C GLU A 329 -6.68 -6.45 16.76
N GLU A 330 -7.96 -6.27 17.02
CA GLU A 330 -8.42 -5.58 18.24
C GLU A 330 -8.27 -6.51 19.46
N SER A 331 -7.04 -6.75 19.87
CA SER A 331 -6.77 -7.44 21.11
C SER A 331 -5.84 -6.63 22.01
N THR A 332 -5.97 -6.85 23.31
CA THR A 332 -5.26 -6.25 24.44
C THR A 332 -3.72 -6.14 24.32
N SER A 333 -3.12 -6.76 23.30
CA SER A 333 -1.69 -6.65 22.97
C SER A 333 -1.33 -5.54 21.96
N LEU A 334 -2.32 -4.79 21.48
CA LEU A 334 -2.13 -3.76 20.43
C LEU A 334 -1.13 -2.66 20.84
N PRO A 335 -1.22 -2.07 22.07
CA PRO A 335 -0.30 -0.99 22.48
C PRO A 335 1.16 -1.44 22.51
N ASN A 336 1.45 -2.61 23.10
CA ASN A 336 2.82 -3.11 23.22
C ASN A 336 3.42 -3.45 21.84
N ARG A 337 2.62 -4.02 20.95
CA ARG A 337 3.03 -4.31 19.58
C ARG A 337 3.29 -3.03 18.78
N LEU A 338 2.42 -2.04 18.94
CA LEU A 338 2.56 -0.74 18.29
C LEU A 338 3.84 -0.03 18.73
N GLN A 339 4.13 -0.01 20.03
CA GLN A 339 5.36 0.54 20.58
C GLN A 339 6.62 -0.20 20.07
N ALA A 340 6.57 -1.53 19.99
CA ALA A 340 7.68 -2.32 19.46
C ALA A 340 7.95 -2.01 17.97
N LEU A 341 6.90 -1.87 17.16
CA LEU A 341 7.00 -1.48 15.75
C LEU A 341 7.54 -0.05 15.61
N ALA A 342 7.01 0.90 16.37
CA ALA A 342 7.49 2.28 16.37
C ALA A 342 8.96 2.37 16.80
N GLY A 343 9.38 1.60 17.81
CA GLY A 343 10.77 1.52 18.22
C GLY A 343 11.69 0.94 17.13
N PHE A 344 11.22 -0.07 16.40
CA PHE A 344 11.94 -0.60 15.23
C PHE A 344 12.06 0.44 14.11
N GLN A 345 10.96 1.12 13.80
CA GLN A 345 10.90 2.14 12.75
C GLN A 345 11.82 3.33 13.06
N ARG A 346 11.91 3.77 14.33
CA ARG A 346 12.88 4.80 14.75
C ARG A 346 14.33 4.36 14.46
N LYS A 347 14.68 3.13 14.82
CA LYS A 347 16.02 2.59 14.53
C LYS A 347 16.34 2.57 13.05
N MET A 348 15.37 2.13 12.24
CA MET A 348 15.50 2.10 10.78
C MET A 348 15.71 3.49 10.18
N LEU A 349 14.93 4.48 10.63
CA LEU A 349 15.05 5.84 10.14
C LEU A 349 16.35 6.49 10.60
N ALA A 350 16.73 6.37 11.87
CA ALA A 350 18.00 6.86 12.40
C ALA A 350 19.20 6.25 11.66
N HIS A 351 19.17 4.93 11.41
CA HIS A 351 20.20 4.25 10.64
C HIS A 351 20.30 4.78 9.20
N ALA A 352 19.16 4.98 8.54
CA ALA A 352 19.14 5.50 7.17
C ALA A 352 19.73 6.92 7.05
N LEU A 353 19.59 7.76 8.08
CA LEU A 353 20.16 9.11 8.09
C LEU A 353 21.69 9.14 8.22
N GLN A 354 22.34 8.02 8.61
CA GLN A 354 23.79 7.93 8.76
C GLN A 354 24.54 7.78 7.42
N PHE A 355 23.84 7.48 6.32
CA PHE A 355 24.50 7.35 5.01
C PHE A 355 25.12 8.69 4.57
N PRO A 356 26.45 8.74 4.31
CA PRO A 356 27.17 10.02 4.20
C PRO A 356 26.77 10.85 2.98
N ALA A 357 26.46 10.21 1.85
CA ALA A 357 26.06 10.89 0.62
C ALA A 357 24.55 11.08 0.48
N LEU A 358 23.75 10.67 1.46
CA LEU A 358 22.30 10.75 1.43
C LEU A 358 21.85 12.21 1.25
N GLN A 359 21.02 12.46 0.24
CA GLN A 359 20.45 13.76 -0.07
C GLN A 359 18.95 13.81 0.25
N ARG A 360 18.20 12.75 -0.10
CA ARG A 360 16.76 12.68 0.07
C ARG A 360 16.35 11.28 0.54
N LEU A 361 15.49 11.25 1.53
CA LEU A 361 14.90 10.04 2.09
C LEU A 361 13.39 10.19 2.09
N VAL A 362 12.69 9.10 1.76
CA VAL A 362 11.25 8.99 1.96
C VAL A 362 10.99 7.89 2.97
N TYR A 363 10.33 8.25 4.05
CA TYR A 363 9.78 7.34 5.04
C TYR A 363 8.28 7.15 4.77
N SER A 364 7.80 5.91 4.80
CA SER A 364 6.38 5.60 4.58
C SER A 364 5.93 4.40 5.39
N THR A 365 4.63 4.36 5.70
CA THR A 365 3.96 3.20 6.32
C THR A 365 2.56 3.02 5.75
N CYS A 366 2.04 1.79 5.79
CA CYS A 366 0.61 1.52 5.58
C CYS A 366 -0.15 1.49 6.92
N SER A 367 0.23 2.37 7.86
CA SER A 367 -0.41 2.56 9.17
C SER A 367 -1.15 3.88 9.23
N VAL A 368 -2.23 3.93 10.01
CA VAL A 368 -2.95 5.15 10.36
C VAL A 368 -2.54 5.71 11.74
N HIS A 369 -1.75 4.95 12.51
CA HIS A 369 -1.35 5.32 13.87
C HIS A 369 -0.23 6.36 13.84
N LYS A 370 -0.39 7.43 14.63
CA LYS A 370 0.63 8.48 14.74
C LYS A 370 1.95 7.97 15.36
N GLU A 371 1.86 6.95 16.23
CA GLU A 371 2.98 6.31 16.90
C GLU A 371 3.97 5.67 15.93
N GLU A 372 3.49 5.21 14.76
CA GLU A 372 4.30 4.66 13.67
C GLU A 372 4.67 5.69 12.60
N ASN A 373 4.07 6.87 12.65
CA ASN A 373 4.12 7.89 11.62
C ASN A 373 4.83 9.16 12.13
N GLU A 374 4.04 10.18 12.49
CA GLU A 374 4.55 11.48 12.90
C GLU A 374 5.50 11.39 14.11
N ASP A 375 5.14 10.60 15.15
CA ASP A 375 5.96 10.46 16.35
C ASP A 375 7.35 9.87 16.00
N VAL A 376 7.42 8.89 15.09
CA VAL A 376 8.71 8.31 14.65
C VAL A 376 9.59 9.35 13.96
N VAL A 377 9.00 10.12 13.04
CA VAL A 377 9.75 11.10 12.26
C VAL A 377 10.21 12.25 13.13
N GLN A 378 9.36 12.73 14.02
CA GLN A 378 9.69 13.82 14.94
C GLN A 378 10.79 13.41 15.92
N ASP A 379 10.64 12.28 16.62
CA ASP A 379 11.62 11.78 17.58
C ASP A 379 13.01 11.64 16.95
N VAL A 380 13.10 11.08 15.75
CA VAL A 380 14.40 10.89 15.07
C VAL A 380 14.99 12.22 14.58
N LEU A 381 14.16 13.15 14.11
CA LEU A 381 14.67 14.47 13.70
C LEU A 381 15.15 15.31 14.89
N GLU A 382 14.52 15.19 16.05
CA GLU A 382 14.97 15.86 17.27
C GLU A 382 16.31 15.30 17.77
N GLN A 383 16.50 13.98 17.71
CA GLN A 383 17.69 13.33 18.23
C GLN A 383 18.88 13.35 17.28
N GLU A 384 18.67 13.08 15.98
CA GLU A 384 19.74 12.87 15.01
C GLU A 384 19.60 13.74 13.75
N GLY A 385 18.52 14.48 13.62
CA GLY A 385 18.10 15.12 12.37
C GLY A 385 18.69 16.51 12.10
N SER A 386 19.70 17.00 12.85
CA SER A 386 20.26 18.33 12.66
C SER A 386 20.69 18.64 11.22
N ALA A 387 21.13 17.61 10.48
CA ALA A 387 21.55 17.72 9.09
C ALA A 387 20.41 17.62 8.08
N PHE A 388 19.18 17.27 8.50
CA PHE A 388 18.04 17.06 7.62
C PHE A 388 16.88 18.02 7.96
N ARG A 389 15.97 18.17 7.03
CA ARG A 389 14.72 18.92 7.19
C ARG A 389 13.57 18.15 6.53
N LEU A 390 12.36 18.31 7.05
CA LEU A 390 11.14 17.91 6.36
C LEU A 390 10.85 18.83 5.18
N VAL A 391 10.30 18.25 4.13
CA VAL A 391 9.97 18.97 2.89
C VAL A 391 8.50 18.77 2.57
N GLU A 392 7.82 19.87 2.34
CA GLU A 392 6.46 19.84 1.80
C GLU A 392 6.52 19.40 0.33
N VAL A 393 5.82 18.31 0.03
CA VAL A 393 5.74 17.74 -1.31
C VAL A 393 4.28 17.62 -1.73
N LEU A 394 4.05 17.53 -3.04
CA LEU A 394 2.74 17.30 -3.65
C LEU A 394 1.68 18.26 -3.07
N PRO A 395 1.79 19.59 -3.27
CA PRO A 395 0.90 20.56 -2.64
C PRO A 395 -0.59 20.41 -3.03
N SER A 396 -0.88 19.74 -4.16
CA SER A 396 -2.24 19.38 -4.58
C SER A 396 -2.88 18.24 -3.77
N TRP A 397 -2.10 17.51 -2.96
CA TRP A 397 -2.60 16.46 -2.08
C TRP A 397 -3.17 17.08 -0.80
N THR A 398 -4.48 16.97 -0.57
CA THR A 398 -5.15 17.69 0.53
C THR A 398 -5.00 17.09 1.91
N PRO A 399 -5.09 15.73 2.12
CA PRO A 399 -4.88 15.18 3.45
C PRO A 399 -3.42 15.30 3.87
N ARG A 400 -3.20 16.00 4.99
CA ARG A 400 -1.88 16.22 5.57
C ARG A 400 -1.74 15.53 6.91
N GLY A 401 -0.59 15.66 7.55
CA GLY A 401 -0.33 15.16 8.89
C GLY A 401 -1.32 15.69 9.93
N LEU A 402 -1.32 15.11 11.09
CA LEU A 402 -2.21 15.51 12.18
C LEU A 402 -1.88 16.93 12.64
N PRO A 403 -2.88 17.80 12.86
CA PRO A 403 -2.67 19.23 13.13
C PRO A 403 -1.97 19.54 14.46
N VAL A 404 -1.81 18.54 15.30
CA VAL A 404 -1.05 18.65 16.57
C VAL A 404 0.46 18.74 16.37
N PHE A 405 0.96 18.45 15.16
CA PHE A 405 2.38 18.53 14.83
C PHE A 405 2.69 19.83 14.08
N PRO A 406 3.77 20.56 14.44
CA PRO A 406 4.14 21.82 13.78
C PRO A 406 4.39 21.67 12.27
N GLU A 407 4.98 20.52 11.87
CA GLU A 407 5.32 20.19 10.48
C GLU A 407 4.21 19.43 9.76
N ALA A 408 2.96 19.42 10.25
CA ALA A 408 1.84 18.67 9.68
C ALA A 408 1.70 18.80 8.16
N LYS A 409 1.96 20.01 7.62
CA LYS A 409 1.92 20.27 6.18
C LYS A 409 2.94 19.49 5.35
N CYS A 410 4.04 19.04 5.96
CA CYS A 410 5.08 18.25 5.29
C CYS A 410 4.74 16.75 5.20
N PHE A 411 3.75 16.28 5.95
CA PHE A 411 3.32 14.91 5.92
C PHE A 411 2.16 14.69 4.96
N LEU A 412 2.18 13.59 4.21
CA LEU A 412 1.05 13.14 3.42
C LEU A 412 0.35 12.01 4.18
N ARG A 413 -0.95 12.12 4.32
CA ARG A 413 -1.80 11.03 4.79
C ARG A 413 -2.78 10.62 3.69
N ALA A 414 -3.15 9.38 3.68
CA ALA A 414 -4.14 8.82 2.78
C ALA A 414 -5.16 8.01 3.58
N SER A 415 -6.40 7.99 3.13
CA SER A 415 -7.49 7.23 3.74
C SER A 415 -8.53 6.81 2.68
N PRO A 416 -9.31 5.76 2.95
CA PRO A 416 -10.40 5.36 2.06
C PRO A 416 -11.46 6.46 1.86
N GLU A 417 -11.70 7.26 2.88
CA GLU A 417 -12.73 8.29 2.89
C GLU A 417 -12.36 9.51 2.06
N GLU A 418 -11.12 9.97 2.21
CA GLU A 418 -10.70 11.25 1.62
C GLU A 418 -9.96 11.08 0.30
N THR A 419 -9.24 9.96 0.13
CA THR A 419 -8.36 9.77 -1.03
C THR A 419 -8.70 8.55 -1.87
N LEU A 420 -9.73 7.79 -1.49
CA LEU A 420 -10.16 6.56 -2.16
C LEU A 420 -9.02 5.53 -2.31
N THR A 421 -8.09 5.52 -1.34
CA THR A 421 -6.92 4.62 -1.29
C THR A 421 -6.88 3.89 0.04
N ASN A 422 -5.96 2.93 0.19
CA ASN A 422 -5.65 2.44 1.54
C ASN A 422 -5.10 3.56 2.41
N GLY A 423 -5.25 3.42 3.74
CA GLY A 423 -4.61 4.28 4.71
C GLY A 423 -3.09 4.21 4.59
N PHE A 424 -2.44 5.37 4.53
CA PHE A 424 -1.01 5.45 4.27
C PHE A 424 -0.42 6.75 4.83
N PHE A 425 0.89 6.72 5.10
CA PHE A 425 1.65 7.88 5.56
C PHE A 425 2.94 8.03 4.76
N VAL A 426 3.31 9.27 4.44
CA VAL A 426 4.58 9.60 3.77
C VAL A 426 5.20 10.85 4.35
N ALA A 427 6.50 10.80 4.65
CA ALA A 427 7.34 11.93 5.01
C ALA A 427 8.58 11.98 4.13
N VAL A 428 8.96 13.18 3.70
CA VAL A 428 10.15 13.40 2.88
C VAL A 428 11.16 14.21 3.66
N LEU A 429 12.38 13.67 3.79
CA LEU A 429 13.51 14.33 4.43
C LEU A 429 14.58 14.67 3.40
N GLU A 430 15.09 15.88 3.46
CA GLU A 430 16.21 16.34 2.63
C GLU A 430 17.37 16.81 3.50
N ARG A 431 18.58 16.53 3.06
CA ARG A 431 19.79 17.05 3.70
C ARG A 431 19.84 18.57 3.52
N LYS A 432 20.04 19.29 4.62
CA LYS A 432 20.27 20.75 4.59
C LYS A 432 21.56 21.01 3.81
N HIS A 433 21.50 21.84 2.78
CA HIS A 433 22.72 22.33 2.15
C HIS A 433 23.49 23.16 3.18
N LYS A 434 24.79 22.89 3.37
CA LYS A 434 25.64 23.83 4.06
C LYS A 434 25.60 25.12 3.23
N ALA A 435 24.93 26.16 3.74
CA ALA A 435 25.09 27.49 3.16
C ALA A 435 26.60 27.77 3.10
N CYS A 436 27.11 28.05 1.91
CA CYS A 436 28.47 28.59 1.80
C CYS A 436 28.53 29.87 2.66
N ALA A 437 29.16 29.73 3.83
CA ALA A 437 29.50 30.85 4.69
C ALA A 437 30.66 31.66 4.07
N ALA A 438 30.41 32.26 2.89
CA ALA A 438 31.41 33.02 2.17
C ALA A 438 30.79 34.24 1.43
N SER A 439 29.71 34.84 1.96
CA SER A 439 29.17 36.07 1.38
C SER A 439 28.70 37.09 2.42
N SER A 440 28.83 36.87 3.72
CA SER A 440 28.45 37.85 4.73
C SER A 440 29.62 38.53 5.42
N ALA A 441 30.87 38.20 5.09
CA ALA A 441 32.06 38.83 5.69
C ALA A 441 32.71 39.89 4.81
N VAL A 442 32.23 40.11 3.57
CA VAL A 442 32.80 41.12 2.66
C VAL A 442 31.93 42.41 2.59
N LEU A 443 30.73 42.41 3.21
CA LEU A 443 29.85 43.58 3.20
C LEU A 443 29.87 44.42 4.49
N LEU A 444 30.76 44.12 5.45
CA LEU A 444 30.91 44.86 6.70
C LEU A 444 32.29 45.59 6.84
N SER A 445 33.16 45.57 5.82
CA SER A 445 34.48 46.26 5.84
C SER A 445 34.58 47.47 4.87
N GLU A 446 33.51 47.84 4.17
CA GLU A 446 33.53 49.02 3.27
C GLU A 446 32.58 50.17 3.69
N ALA A 447 32.04 50.15 4.92
CA ALA A 447 31.12 51.18 5.41
C ALA A 447 31.77 52.24 6.32
N ASP A 448 33.10 52.23 6.52
CA ASP A 448 33.77 53.17 7.46
C ASP A 448 34.93 53.92 6.83
N SER A 449 34.79 54.43 5.61
CA SER A 449 35.69 55.53 5.15
C SER A 449 34.99 56.26 3.98
N LYS A 450 34.37 57.36 4.27
CA LYS A 450 34.30 58.64 3.51
C LYS A 450 33.02 59.41 3.81
N LEU A 451 33.09 60.14 4.89
CA LEU A 451 32.42 61.47 5.02
C LEU A 451 33.43 62.47 4.54
N GLU A 452 33.02 63.27 3.59
CA GLU A 452 33.32 64.64 3.33
C GLU A 452 33.31 64.98 1.86
N THR A 453 32.49 65.92 1.60
CA THR A 453 32.40 67.13 0.82
C THR A 453 31.60 67.09 -0.48
N ASN A 454 30.49 67.79 -0.40
CA ASN A 454 29.77 68.44 -1.52
C ASN A 454 30.55 69.71 -1.95
N PRO A 455 30.43 70.30 -3.15
CA PRO A 455 29.19 70.84 -3.69
C PRO A 455 28.98 70.76 -5.23
N ASN A 456 27.72 70.92 -5.60
CA ASN A 456 26.99 71.18 -6.85
C ASN A 456 27.56 72.41 -7.69
N PRO A 457 26.98 72.80 -8.86
CA PRO A 457 26.26 72.11 -9.96
C PRO A 457 26.70 72.61 -11.39
N ALA A 458 26.22 72.05 -12.47
CA ALA A 458 25.76 72.73 -13.67
C ALA A 458 25.61 71.89 -14.97
N THR A 459 24.38 71.80 -15.41
CA THR A 459 23.83 72.06 -16.77
C THR A 459 24.32 71.42 -18.04
N ARG A 460 23.27 70.94 -18.78
CA ARG A 460 23.07 70.99 -20.27
C ARG A 460 23.61 69.85 -21.12
N LYS A 461 22.84 69.17 -21.90
CA LYS A 461 21.97 69.37 -23.04
C LYS A 461 21.68 68.09 -23.83
N ARG A 462 20.43 67.94 -24.22
CA ARG A 462 19.84 67.13 -25.26
C ARG A 462 20.67 66.97 -26.55
N LYS A 463 20.55 65.74 -27.17
CA LYS A 463 20.27 65.67 -28.63
C LYS A 463 19.57 64.34 -28.97
N LYS A 464 18.41 64.44 -29.61
CA LYS A 464 17.65 63.44 -30.39
C LYS A 464 18.30 63.24 -31.77
N LYS A 465 18.10 62.01 -32.33
CA LYS A 465 17.77 61.75 -33.76
C LYS A 465 17.65 60.23 -33.86
N LYS A 466 16.51 59.68 -34.16
CA LYS A 466 15.66 59.49 -35.34
C LYS A 466 16.24 58.52 -36.39
N THR A 467 15.49 57.39 -36.55
CA THR A 467 14.95 56.74 -37.75
C THR A 467 15.91 56.09 -38.77
N GLN A 468 15.72 54.86 -39.17
CA GLN A 468 14.81 54.35 -40.24
C GLN A 468 15.07 52.87 -40.50
N THR A 469 14.07 52.06 -40.49
CA THR A 469 13.45 51.16 -41.47
C THR A 469 14.34 50.55 -42.56
N ALA A 470 14.25 49.24 -42.74
CA ALA A 470 13.80 48.58 -43.97
C ALA A 470 13.94 47.03 -43.86
N PHE A 471 12.86 46.30 -44.09
CA PHE A 471 12.80 44.97 -44.66
C PHE A 471 13.25 45.03 -46.16
N PRO A 472 13.62 43.96 -46.87
CA PRO A 472 12.74 42.83 -47.16
C PRO A 472 13.41 41.44 -47.43
N ASN A 473 12.53 40.44 -47.41
CA ASN A 473 12.40 39.21 -48.19
C ASN A 473 13.64 38.48 -48.75
N LYS A 474 13.79 37.24 -48.35
CA LYS A 474 13.49 36.08 -49.20
C LYS A 474 13.27 34.83 -48.33
#